data_5150a13f7cf6c8f78daf09ba3cda2b68
#
_entry.id   5150a13f7cf6c8f78daf09ba3cda2b68
#
_cell.length_a   1.000
_cell.length_b   1.000
_cell.length_c   1.000
_cell.angle_alpha   90.00
_cell.angle_beta   90.00
_cell.angle_gamma   90.00
#
_symmetry.space_group_name_H-M   'P 1'
#
loop_
_entity.id
_entity.type
_entity.pdbx_description
1 polymer ?
#
loop_
_entity_poly.entity_id
_entity_poly.type
_entity_poly.pdbx_seq_one_letter_code
_entity_poly.pdbx_strand_id
1 'polypeptide(L)'
;MRSLALAEELVRRGAEVVFVCDSHTVPWADEQIRGRGIAVEPAVWTAEQHLELFGRLGLTAVVWDSYDLDPAVFAAVRASGLPSLAIVDGGYGGAVADILVDQNLGSELDSPELPEGAIRLAGLDYVLLRNEILELRPAEPPAPRSGGVPKVFAFFGGTDAFGAGPYVVQALAATGVPFEALVIAPGDELAEAIGAVHLQPGQHVEVIGPTSQLAKAVVASDLVISASGTSTWELLCLGATAGLVCVVDNQVMGYERTVATGAAVGVGVLSDLKADPSAAAAVLGPLLQDPAERARLAAAGWQLVDGQGRVRVADHLFELLARTT
;
A
#
# COMPACT_ATOMS: atom_id res chain seq x y z
N MET A 1 5.43 2.99 -4.94
CA MET A 1 6.05 2.39 -3.72
C MET A 1 6.31 0.89 -3.88
N ARG A 2 5.42 0.13 -4.50
CA ARG A 2 5.60 -1.30 -4.77
C ARG A 2 6.82 -1.59 -5.66
N SER A 3 7.07 -0.80 -6.69
CA SER A 3 8.28 -0.89 -7.52
C SER A 3 9.57 -0.68 -6.72
N LEU A 4 9.54 0.25 -5.75
CA LEU A 4 10.68 0.50 -4.87
C LEU A 4 10.95 -0.69 -3.94
N ALA A 5 9.89 -1.34 -3.44
CA ALA A 5 10.02 -2.54 -2.62
C ALA A 5 10.68 -3.71 -3.37
N LEU A 6 10.33 -3.89 -4.65
CA LEU A 6 10.99 -4.89 -5.49
C LEU A 6 12.44 -4.49 -5.80
N ALA A 7 12.68 -3.21 -6.11
CA ALA A 7 14.02 -2.68 -6.35
C ALA A 7 14.97 -2.90 -5.15
N GLU A 8 14.50 -2.67 -3.93
CA GLU A 8 15.27 -2.94 -2.70
C GLU A 8 15.70 -4.41 -2.62
N GLU A 9 14.83 -5.35 -2.97
CA GLU A 9 15.14 -6.78 -2.96
C GLU A 9 16.11 -7.16 -4.09
N LEU A 10 15.96 -6.60 -5.29
CA LEU A 10 16.87 -6.84 -6.41
C LEU A 10 18.28 -6.31 -6.10
N VAL A 11 18.40 -5.09 -5.55
CA VAL A 11 19.68 -4.52 -5.10
C VAL A 11 20.32 -5.38 -4.01
N ARG A 12 19.54 -5.86 -3.03
CA ARG A 12 20.04 -6.77 -1.98
C ARG A 12 20.64 -8.07 -2.56
N ARG A 13 20.13 -8.52 -3.72
CA ARG A 13 20.64 -9.70 -4.45
C ARG A 13 21.80 -9.38 -5.40
N GLY A 14 22.24 -8.13 -5.44
CA GLY A 14 23.39 -7.70 -6.25
C GLY A 14 23.06 -7.24 -7.66
N ALA A 15 21.76 -7.04 -7.99
CA ALA A 15 21.38 -6.44 -9.26
C ALA A 15 21.62 -4.92 -9.24
N GLU A 16 22.06 -4.37 -10.37
CA GLU A 16 22.01 -2.94 -10.61
C GLU A 16 20.59 -2.56 -11.07
N VAL A 17 19.99 -1.57 -10.41
CA VAL A 17 18.63 -1.12 -10.70
C VAL A 17 18.67 0.35 -11.10
N VAL A 18 17.91 0.69 -12.15
CA VAL A 18 17.68 2.07 -12.58
C VAL A 18 16.16 2.29 -12.71
N PHE A 19 15.66 3.40 -12.17
CA PHE A 19 14.30 3.84 -12.42
C PHE A 19 14.25 4.70 -13.68
N VAL A 20 13.24 4.46 -14.52
CA VAL A 20 12.96 5.28 -15.70
C VAL A 20 11.63 5.98 -15.45
N CYS A 21 11.69 7.21 -14.94
CA CYS A 21 10.50 7.97 -14.56
C CYS A 21 10.83 9.46 -14.37
N ASP A 22 9.78 10.30 -14.41
CA ASP A 22 9.88 11.71 -14.10
C ASP A 22 9.72 11.98 -12.58
N SER A 23 10.55 11.32 -11.79
CA SER A 23 10.49 11.38 -10.31
C SER A 23 10.61 12.79 -9.75
N HIS A 24 11.30 13.70 -10.45
CA HIS A 24 11.44 15.10 -10.06
C HIS A 24 10.10 15.86 -9.96
N THR A 25 9.05 15.39 -10.62
CA THR A 25 7.69 15.95 -10.50
C THR A 25 7.04 15.65 -9.13
N VAL A 26 7.58 14.64 -8.42
CA VAL A 26 7.13 14.25 -7.08
C VAL A 26 8.37 14.20 -6.16
N PRO A 27 8.78 15.32 -5.55
CA PRO A 27 10.04 15.44 -4.81
C PRO A 27 10.26 14.36 -3.76
N TRP A 28 9.21 13.98 -3.04
CA TRP A 28 9.29 12.91 -2.06
C TRP A 28 9.64 11.55 -2.70
N ALA A 29 9.08 11.23 -3.86
CA ALA A 29 9.38 9.97 -4.56
C ALA A 29 10.83 9.96 -5.07
N ASP A 30 11.31 11.09 -5.59
CA ASP A 30 12.70 11.23 -6.01
C ASP A 30 13.67 11.02 -4.85
N GLU A 31 13.38 11.62 -3.70
CA GLU A 31 14.16 11.44 -2.46
C GLU A 31 14.17 9.96 -2.01
N GLN A 32 13.03 9.27 -2.08
CA GLN A 32 12.95 7.85 -1.72
C GLN A 32 13.81 6.96 -2.63
N ILE A 33 13.84 7.22 -3.93
CA ILE A 33 14.63 6.44 -4.89
C ILE A 33 16.13 6.74 -4.70
N ARG A 34 16.50 8.03 -4.77
CA ARG A 34 17.92 8.47 -4.69
C ARG A 34 18.55 8.22 -3.32
N GLY A 35 17.77 8.35 -2.24
CA GLY A 35 18.23 8.05 -0.87
C GLY A 35 18.64 6.58 -0.68
N ARG A 36 18.23 5.69 -1.58
CA ARG A 36 18.65 4.28 -1.63
C ARG A 36 19.83 4.03 -2.58
N GLY A 37 20.42 5.09 -3.15
CA GLY A 37 21.50 4.99 -4.11
C GLY A 37 21.08 4.45 -5.48
N ILE A 38 19.77 4.44 -5.79
CA ILE A 38 19.24 3.96 -7.06
C ILE A 38 19.28 5.10 -8.09
N ALA A 39 19.82 4.83 -9.28
CA ALA A 39 19.86 5.79 -10.37
C ALA A 39 18.47 6.04 -10.95
N VAL A 40 18.28 7.25 -11.50
CA VAL A 40 17.04 7.64 -12.18
C VAL A 40 17.39 8.21 -13.55
N GLU A 41 16.78 7.65 -14.59
CA GLU A 41 16.77 8.15 -15.95
C GLU A 41 15.42 8.83 -16.23
N PRO A 42 15.38 9.85 -17.08
CA PRO A 42 14.13 10.49 -17.49
C PRO A 42 13.15 9.51 -18.16
N ALA A 43 11.85 9.74 -17.97
CA ALA A 43 10.83 8.95 -18.62
C ALA A 43 10.96 9.00 -20.15
N VAL A 44 10.68 7.86 -20.77
CA VAL A 44 10.57 7.70 -22.23
C VAL A 44 9.20 7.10 -22.56
N TRP A 45 8.65 7.40 -23.75
CA TRP A 45 7.24 7.14 -24.03
C TRP A 45 7.00 6.25 -25.24
N THR A 46 7.94 6.20 -26.21
CA THR A 46 7.79 5.38 -27.41
C THR A 46 8.57 4.08 -27.34
N ALA A 47 8.15 3.06 -28.06
CA ALA A 47 8.84 1.79 -28.15
C ALA A 47 10.31 1.96 -28.59
N GLU A 48 10.57 2.83 -29.57
CA GLU A 48 11.92 3.10 -30.07
C GLU A 48 12.80 3.70 -28.97
N GLN A 49 12.31 4.71 -28.24
CA GLN A 49 13.04 5.34 -27.13
C GLN A 49 13.35 4.33 -26.01
N HIS A 50 12.41 3.44 -25.67
CA HIS A 50 12.65 2.41 -24.68
C HIS A 50 13.75 1.43 -25.13
N LEU A 51 13.68 0.92 -26.34
CA LEU A 51 14.67 -0.03 -26.86
C LEU A 51 16.07 0.61 -26.98
N GLU A 52 16.15 1.87 -27.41
CA GLU A 52 17.41 2.63 -27.44
C GLU A 52 17.99 2.80 -26.03
N LEU A 53 17.15 3.24 -25.07
CA LEU A 53 17.55 3.42 -23.67
C LEU A 53 18.03 2.10 -23.06
N PHE A 54 17.29 1.01 -23.26
CA PHE A 54 17.61 -0.31 -22.70
C PHE A 54 18.92 -0.86 -23.29
N GLY A 55 19.15 -0.65 -24.60
CA GLY A 55 20.41 -1.01 -25.25
C GLY A 55 21.58 -0.18 -24.72
N ARG A 56 21.38 1.14 -24.52
CA ARG A 56 22.42 2.04 -23.96
C ARG A 56 22.79 1.65 -22.52
N LEU A 57 21.80 1.27 -21.72
CA LEU A 57 22.01 0.85 -20.32
C LEU A 57 22.47 -0.60 -20.18
N GLY A 58 22.38 -1.41 -21.24
CA GLY A 58 22.73 -2.83 -21.19
C GLY A 58 21.82 -3.63 -20.26
N LEU A 59 20.50 -3.33 -20.22
CA LEU A 59 19.57 -3.98 -19.33
C LEU A 59 19.43 -5.46 -19.65
N THR A 60 19.29 -6.28 -18.60
CA THR A 60 19.04 -7.72 -18.70
C THR A 60 17.57 -8.08 -18.44
N ALA A 61 16.82 -7.17 -17.84
CA ALA A 61 15.36 -7.30 -17.64
C ALA A 61 14.72 -5.92 -17.48
N VAL A 62 13.39 -5.88 -17.63
CA VAL A 62 12.59 -4.69 -17.36
C VAL A 62 11.42 -5.01 -16.43
N VAL A 63 11.12 -4.09 -15.49
CA VAL A 63 9.95 -4.14 -14.63
C VAL A 63 9.05 -2.95 -14.96
N TRP A 64 7.80 -3.23 -15.30
CA TRP A 64 6.78 -2.26 -15.61
C TRP A 64 5.87 -2.01 -14.41
N ASP A 65 5.63 -0.74 -14.07
CA ASP A 65 4.63 -0.31 -13.10
C ASP A 65 4.03 1.01 -13.62
N SER A 66 3.14 0.90 -14.59
CA SER A 66 2.51 2.05 -15.26
C SER A 66 1.09 1.70 -15.71
N TYR A 67 0.19 2.68 -15.58
CA TYR A 67 -1.19 2.59 -16.08
C TYR A 67 -1.37 3.23 -17.47
N ASP A 68 -0.43 4.08 -17.88
CA ASP A 68 -0.59 4.96 -19.05
C ASP A 68 0.35 4.60 -20.21
N LEU A 69 1.13 3.50 -20.06
CA LEU A 69 2.07 3.10 -21.10
C LEU A 69 1.33 2.47 -22.29
N ASP A 70 1.66 2.91 -23.51
CA ASP A 70 1.09 2.35 -24.74
C ASP A 70 1.35 0.83 -24.83
N PRO A 71 0.33 -0.01 -25.06
CA PRO A 71 0.49 -1.44 -25.26
C PRO A 71 1.54 -1.83 -26.32
N ALA A 72 1.76 -0.97 -27.33
CA ALA A 72 2.80 -1.18 -28.34
C ALA A 72 4.23 -1.22 -27.75
N VAL A 73 4.46 -0.51 -26.63
CA VAL A 73 5.77 -0.54 -25.94
C VAL A 73 6.02 -1.92 -25.34
N PHE A 74 5.04 -2.48 -24.62
CA PHE A 74 5.15 -3.83 -24.07
C PHE A 74 5.41 -4.86 -25.18
N ALA A 75 4.65 -4.80 -26.26
CA ALA A 75 4.79 -5.71 -27.38
C ALA A 75 6.18 -5.63 -28.06
N ALA A 76 6.71 -4.41 -28.26
CA ALA A 76 8.03 -4.21 -28.86
C ALA A 76 9.16 -4.73 -27.95
N VAL A 77 9.08 -4.47 -26.66
CA VAL A 77 10.09 -4.95 -25.69
C VAL A 77 10.05 -6.47 -25.59
N ARG A 78 8.86 -7.09 -25.55
CA ARG A 78 8.75 -8.54 -25.58
C ARG A 78 9.31 -9.14 -26.87
N ALA A 79 9.04 -8.52 -28.02
CA ALA A 79 9.58 -8.95 -29.32
C ALA A 79 11.11 -8.85 -29.41
N SER A 80 11.75 -7.99 -28.62
CA SER A 80 13.20 -7.89 -28.52
C SER A 80 13.84 -9.06 -27.75
N GLY A 81 13.02 -9.88 -27.06
CA GLY A 81 13.49 -10.98 -26.21
C GLY A 81 14.02 -10.57 -24.84
N LEU A 82 13.88 -9.28 -24.47
CA LEU A 82 14.28 -8.82 -23.13
C LEU A 82 13.27 -9.34 -22.08
N PRO A 83 13.70 -10.10 -21.07
CA PRO A 83 12.86 -10.57 -19.98
C PRO A 83 12.09 -9.45 -19.31
N SER A 84 10.81 -9.64 -19.06
CA SER A 84 9.93 -8.59 -18.59
C SER A 84 8.96 -9.03 -17.48
N LEU A 85 8.74 -8.16 -16.52
CA LEU A 85 7.76 -8.30 -15.46
C LEU A 85 6.85 -7.07 -15.45
N ALA A 86 5.54 -7.26 -15.33
CA ALA A 86 4.59 -6.14 -15.13
C ALA A 86 3.84 -6.29 -13.82
N ILE A 87 3.81 -5.20 -13.05
CA ILE A 87 2.99 -5.06 -11.85
C ILE A 87 1.67 -4.45 -12.29
N VAL A 88 0.57 -5.16 -12.06
CA VAL A 88 -0.76 -4.83 -12.56
C VAL A 88 -1.79 -4.80 -11.43
N ASP A 89 -2.94 -4.18 -11.68
CA ASP A 89 -4.07 -4.16 -10.76
C ASP A 89 -5.34 -4.57 -11.52
N GLY A 90 -5.82 -5.78 -11.30
CA GLY A 90 -7.02 -6.31 -11.93
C GLY A 90 -6.86 -6.57 -13.42
N GLY A 91 -7.39 -5.70 -14.26
CA GLY A 91 -7.20 -5.80 -15.72
C GLY A 91 -5.77 -5.47 -16.12
N TYR A 92 -5.19 -6.24 -17.04
CA TYR A 92 -3.78 -6.05 -17.42
C TYR A 92 -3.50 -4.80 -18.27
N GLY A 93 -4.53 -4.00 -18.64
CA GLY A 93 -4.36 -2.73 -19.35
C GLY A 93 -3.59 -2.85 -20.68
N GLY A 94 -3.54 -4.04 -21.30
CA GLY A 94 -2.73 -4.32 -22.47
C GLY A 94 -1.25 -4.64 -22.15
N ALA A 95 -0.88 -4.76 -20.86
CA ALA A 95 0.46 -5.17 -20.48
C ALA A 95 0.77 -6.60 -20.97
N VAL A 96 1.85 -6.73 -21.72
CA VAL A 96 2.35 -8.00 -22.25
C VAL A 96 3.75 -8.19 -21.68
N ALA A 97 3.86 -9.08 -20.68
CA ALA A 97 5.12 -9.40 -20.01
C ALA A 97 5.25 -10.92 -19.80
N ASP A 98 6.46 -11.36 -19.47
CA ASP A 98 6.71 -12.79 -19.16
C ASP A 98 6.22 -13.15 -17.76
N ILE A 99 6.22 -12.17 -16.85
CA ILE A 99 5.67 -12.29 -15.50
C ILE A 99 4.67 -11.16 -15.27
N LEU A 100 3.47 -11.50 -14.80
CA LEU A 100 2.43 -10.56 -14.42
C LEU A 100 2.18 -10.69 -12.91
N VAL A 101 2.37 -9.61 -12.16
CA VAL A 101 2.21 -9.58 -10.71
C VAL A 101 0.98 -8.76 -10.34
N ASP A 102 -0.03 -9.40 -9.78
CA ASP A 102 -1.21 -8.74 -9.21
C ASP A 102 -1.29 -9.08 -7.72
N GLN A 103 -0.84 -8.15 -6.89
CA GLN A 103 -0.72 -8.33 -5.44
C GLN A 103 -2.02 -8.11 -4.66
N ASN A 104 -3.15 -7.91 -5.37
CA ASN A 104 -4.41 -7.61 -4.71
C ASN A 104 -5.09 -8.86 -4.17
N LEU A 105 -5.76 -8.73 -3.02
CA LEU A 105 -6.53 -9.80 -2.41
C LEU A 105 -7.67 -10.27 -3.35
N GLY A 106 -7.70 -11.57 -3.59
CA GLY A 106 -8.69 -12.20 -4.46
C GLY A 106 -8.33 -12.17 -5.94
N SER A 107 -7.21 -11.56 -6.33
CA SER A 107 -6.75 -11.63 -7.71
C SER A 107 -6.39 -13.07 -8.11
N GLU A 108 -6.01 -13.92 -7.15
CA GLU A 108 -5.75 -15.35 -7.36
C GLU A 108 -7.00 -16.15 -7.80
N LEU A 109 -8.19 -15.60 -7.54
CA LEU A 109 -9.46 -16.22 -7.95
C LEU A 109 -9.87 -15.89 -9.39
N ASP A 110 -9.26 -14.84 -9.96
CA ASP A 110 -9.53 -14.42 -11.32
C ASP A 110 -8.77 -15.31 -12.31
N SER A 111 -9.32 -15.51 -13.49
CA SER A 111 -8.72 -16.32 -14.56
C SER A 111 -8.63 -15.52 -15.85
N PRO A 112 -7.81 -14.43 -15.87
CA PRO A 112 -7.66 -13.62 -17.07
C PRO A 112 -6.92 -14.38 -18.17
N GLU A 113 -7.14 -13.99 -19.41
CA GLU A 113 -6.35 -14.46 -20.54
C GLU A 113 -4.92 -13.92 -20.43
N LEU A 114 -3.94 -14.80 -20.45
CA LEU A 114 -2.52 -14.44 -20.33
C LEU A 114 -1.85 -14.43 -21.71
N PRO A 115 -0.82 -13.60 -21.89
CA PRO A 115 0.09 -13.71 -23.02
C PRO A 115 0.71 -15.13 -23.07
N GLU A 116 0.94 -15.66 -24.28
CA GLU A 116 1.53 -16.99 -24.44
C GLU A 116 2.86 -17.12 -23.69
N GLY A 117 2.98 -18.17 -22.88
CA GLY A 117 4.17 -18.45 -22.06
C GLY A 117 4.34 -17.57 -20.84
N ALA A 118 3.45 -16.60 -20.60
CA ALA A 118 3.51 -15.75 -19.40
C ALA A 118 3.07 -16.53 -18.15
N ILE A 119 3.69 -16.19 -17.01
CA ILE A 119 3.26 -16.66 -15.70
C ILE A 119 2.57 -15.53 -14.93
N ARG A 120 1.63 -15.91 -14.09
CA ARG A 120 0.90 -14.99 -13.24
C ARG A 120 1.21 -15.26 -11.77
N LEU A 121 1.61 -14.20 -11.06
CA LEU A 121 1.83 -14.18 -9.62
C LEU A 121 0.71 -13.33 -9.02
N ALA A 122 -0.27 -13.97 -8.39
CA ALA A 122 -1.50 -13.30 -7.96
C ALA A 122 -1.79 -13.54 -6.48
N GLY A 123 -2.37 -12.52 -5.84
CA GLY A 123 -2.77 -12.57 -4.43
C GLY A 123 -1.73 -12.03 -3.47
N LEU A 124 -2.08 -12.09 -2.18
CA LEU A 124 -1.29 -11.48 -1.10
C LEU A 124 0.08 -12.13 -0.88
N ASP A 125 0.30 -13.33 -1.37
CA ASP A 125 1.62 -13.98 -1.33
C ASP A 125 2.69 -13.20 -2.10
N TYR A 126 2.29 -12.28 -2.97
CA TYR A 126 3.16 -11.46 -3.81
C TYR A 126 3.15 -9.98 -3.47
N VAL A 127 2.65 -9.60 -2.28
CA VAL A 127 2.64 -8.20 -1.85
C VAL A 127 4.05 -7.65 -1.71
N LEU A 128 4.29 -6.53 -2.38
CA LEU A 128 5.59 -5.86 -2.44
C LEU A 128 5.69 -4.83 -1.31
N LEU A 129 6.44 -5.14 -0.28
CA LEU A 129 6.63 -4.31 0.91
C LEU A 129 8.09 -3.85 1.06
N ARG A 130 8.25 -2.56 1.40
CA ARG A 130 9.56 -1.91 1.57
C ARG A 130 10.26 -2.37 2.85
N ASN A 131 11.57 -2.17 2.91
CA ASN A 131 12.41 -2.52 4.06
C ASN A 131 11.85 -1.97 5.37
N GLU A 132 11.46 -0.70 5.40
CA GLU A 132 10.94 -0.04 6.61
C GLU A 132 9.67 -0.68 7.20
N ILE A 133 8.89 -1.38 6.38
CA ILE A 133 7.75 -2.18 6.85
C ILE A 133 8.23 -3.52 7.39
N LEU A 134 9.09 -4.20 6.62
CA LEU A 134 9.55 -5.54 6.97
C LEU A 134 10.43 -5.55 8.23
N GLU A 135 11.26 -4.52 8.44
CA GLU A 135 12.10 -4.35 9.63
C GLU A 135 11.26 -4.18 10.92
N LEU A 136 10.06 -3.63 10.79
CA LEU A 136 9.15 -3.41 11.92
C LEU A 136 8.09 -4.51 12.06
N ARG A 137 8.03 -5.47 11.12
CA ARG A 137 7.12 -6.60 11.25
C ARG A 137 7.48 -7.41 12.51
N PRO A 138 6.52 -7.61 13.42
CA PRO A 138 6.78 -8.42 14.62
C PRO A 138 7.01 -9.89 14.25
N ALA A 139 7.88 -10.57 15.02
CA ALA A 139 8.16 -12.00 14.80
C ALA A 139 6.95 -12.89 15.09
N GLU A 140 6.06 -12.44 15.97
CA GLU A 140 4.83 -13.12 16.38
C GLU A 140 3.66 -12.14 16.29
N PRO A 141 2.41 -12.61 16.15
CA PRO A 141 1.24 -11.74 16.18
C PRO A 141 1.24 -10.83 17.42
N PRO A 142 0.91 -9.54 17.28
CA PRO A 142 0.92 -8.63 18.41
C PRO A 142 -0.04 -9.08 19.53
N ALA A 143 0.47 -9.08 20.76
CA ALA A 143 -0.35 -9.35 21.94
C ALA A 143 -1.32 -8.19 22.22
N PRO A 144 -2.46 -8.45 22.88
CA PRO A 144 -3.37 -7.39 23.31
C PRO A 144 -2.65 -6.38 24.21
N ARG A 145 -2.72 -5.11 23.86
CA ARG A 145 -2.29 -4.05 24.76
C ARG A 145 -3.44 -3.73 25.68
N SER A 146 -3.25 -3.99 26.97
CA SER A 146 -4.23 -3.75 28.03
C SER A 146 -3.79 -2.58 28.92
N GLY A 147 -4.74 -1.70 29.23
CA GLY A 147 -4.56 -0.57 30.13
C GLY A 147 -4.20 0.74 29.43
N GLY A 148 -4.69 1.84 29.97
CA GLY A 148 -4.51 3.17 29.42
C GLY A 148 -5.58 3.58 28.40
N VAL A 149 -5.45 4.83 27.95
CA VAL A 149 -6.28 5.39 26.87
C VAL A 149 -5.79 4.82 25.55
N PRO A 150 -6.68 4.28 24.69
CA PRO A 150 -6.25 3.71 23.41
C PRO A 150 -5.65 4.75 22.47
N LYS A 151 -4.56 4.37 21.81
CA LYS A 151 -3.86 5.20 20.84
C LYS A 151 -4.37 4.89 19.44
N VAL A 152 -4.82 5.92 18.76
CA VAL A 152 -5.33 5.84 17.39
C VAL A 152 -4.36 6.56 16.46
N PHE A 153 -4.04 5.94 15.32
CA PHE A 153 -3.34 6.61 14.25
C PHE A 153 -4.23 6.66 13.00
N ALA A 154 -4.35 7.82 12.37
CA ALA A 154 -5.17 7.97 11.17
C ALA A 154 -4.42 8.67 10.05
N PHE A 155 -4.49 8.07 8.84
CA PHE A 155 -3.92 8.64 7.62
C PHE A 155 -4.65 8.12 6.37
N PHE A 156 -4.71 8.93 5.31
CA PHE A 156 -5.51 8.64 4.11
C PHE A 156 -4.68 8.85 2.84
N GLY A 157 -3.59 8.07 2.72
CA GLY A 157 -2.60 8.23 1.67
C GLY A 157 -1.71 9.46 1.86
N GLY A 158 -0.93 9.82 0.81
CA GLY A 158 0.05 10.90 0.91
C GLY A 158 -0.56 12.30 0.98
N THR A 159 -1.78 12.49 0.45
CA THR A 159 -2.39 13.82 0.27
C THR A 159 -3.78 13.96 0.89
N ASP A 160 -4.37 12.88 1.41
CA ASP A 160 -5.79 12.83 1.80
C ASP A 160 -6.70 13.54 0.77
N ALA A 161 -6.53 13.19 -0.49
CA ALA A 161 -7.14 13.89 -1.62
C ALA A 161 -8.67 13.98 -1.56
N PHE A 162 -9.31 13.15 -0.75
CA PHE A 162 -10.77 13.10 -0.58
C PHE A 162 -11.25 13.70 0.73
N GLY A 163 -10.33 14.18 1.59
CA GLY A 163 -10.62 14.85 2.85
C GLY A 163 -11.29 13.93 3.87
N ALA A 164 -10.78 12.71 4.04
CA ALA A 164 -11.37 11.74 4.96
C ALA A 164 -11.06 12.04 6.44
N GLY A 165 -9.91 12.65 6.74
CA GLY A 165 -9.42 12.92 8.09
C GLY A 165 -10.45 13.58 9.01
N PRO A 166 -11.04 14.74 8.67
CA PRO A 166 -12.02 15.41 9.52
C PRO A 166 -13.23 14.55 9.86
N TYR A 167 -13.77 13.77 8.91
CA TYR A 167 -14.95 12.92 9.12
C TYR A 167 -14.66 11.70 9.99
N VAL A 168 -13.46 11.13 9.86
CA VAL A 168 -13.02 10.05 10.75
C VAL A 168 -12.83 10.56 12.17
N VAL A 169 -12.28 11.76 12.35
CA VAL A 169 -12.16 12.38 13.68
C VAL A 169 -13.54 12.69 14.26
N GLN A 170 -14.51 13.13 13.45
CA GLN A 170 -15.91 13.31 13.91
C GLN A 170 -16.51 11.97 14.37
N ALA A 171 -16.28 10.87 13.61
CA ALA A 171 -16.76 9.54 14.00
C ALA A 171 -16.11 9.06 15.31
N LEU A 172 -14.79 9.26 15.47
CA LEU A 172 -14.08 8.98 16.73
C LEU A 172 -14.67 9.79 17.91
N ALA A 173 -14.88 11.09 17.71
CA ALA A 173 -15.46 11.95 18.73
C ALA A 173 -16.89 11.51 19.12
N ALA A 174 -17.67 11.10 18.15
CA ALA A 174 -19.05 10.63 18.35
C ALA A 174 -19.14 9.31 19.15
N THR A 175 -18.03 8.53 19.27
CA THR A 175 -18.01 7.32 20.11
C THR A 175 -18.24 7.61 21.60
N GLY A 176 -17.89 8.80 22.06
CA GLY A 176 -17.87 9.14 23.49
C GLY A 176 -16.80 8.43 24.31
N VAL A 177 -15.99 7.57 23.69
CA VAL A 177 -14.91 6.82 24.35
C VAL A 177 -13.65 7.69 24.41
N PRO A 178 -12.90 7.72 25.54
CA PRO A 178 -11.58 8.36 25.59
C PRO A 178 -10.59 7.73 24.62
N PHE A 179 -9.79 8.55 23.92
CA PHE A 179 -8.70 8.14 23.03
C PHE A 179 -7.63 9.21 22.88
N GLU A 180 -6.44 8.81 22.47
CA GLU A 180 -5.37 9.70 21.99
C GLU A 180 -5.14 9.41 20.51
N ALA A 181 -5.48 10.35 19.63
CA ALA A 181 -5.32 10.17 18.17
C ALA A 181 -4.20 11.05 17.62
N LEU A 182 -3.35 10.45 16.79
CA LEU A 182 -2.40 11.13 15.92
C LEU A 182 -2.95 11.05 14.48
N VAL A 183 -3.17 12.21 13.85
CA VAL A 183 -3.80 12.27 12.53
C VAL A 183 -2.89 13.02 11.56
N ILE A 184 -2.61 12.40 10.41
CA ILE A 184 -1.87 13.08 9.34
C ILE A 184 -2.81 13.97 8.55
N ALA A 185 -2.46 15.27 8.46
CA ALA A 185 -3.11 16.23 7.59
C ALA A 185 -2.07 16.84 6.62
N PRO A 186 -2.15 16.55 5.31
CA PRO A 186 -1.21 17.09 4.32
C PRO A 186 -1.55 18.51 3.88
N GLY A 187 -1.74 19.42 4.80
CA GLY A 187 -1.99 20.84 4.52
C GLY A 187 -2.84 21.52 5.58
N ASP A 188 -2.77 22.85 5.61
CA ASP A 188 -3.38 23.66 6.65
C ASP A 188 -4.92 23.55 6.66
N GLU A 189 -5.56 23.49 5.50
CA GLU A 189 -7.03 23.39 5.40
C GLU A 189 -7.56 22.11 6.10
N LEU A 190 -6.92 20.98 5.86
CA LEU A 190 -7.30 19.71 6.53
C LEU A 190 -6.97 19.75 8.03
N ALA A 191 -5.82 20.34 8.39
CA ALA A 191 -5.42 20.48 9.79
C ALA A 191 -6.42 21.35 10.56
N GLU A 192 -6.85 22.48 9.98
CA GLU A 192 -7.88 23.37 10.56
C GLU A 192 -9.23 22.66 10.68
N ALA A 193 -9.66 21.91 9.64
CA ALA A 193 -10.90 21.17 9.64
C ALA A 193 -10.92 20.08 10.73
N ILE A 194 -9.80 19.37 10.94
CA ILE A 194 -9.64 18.40 12.01
C ILE A 194 -9.66 19.10 13.38
N GLY A 195 -8.92 20.20 13.52
CA GLY A 195 -8.85 21.00 14.76
C GLY A 195 -10.19 21.62 15.17
N ALA A 196 -11.10 21.82 14.23
CA ALA A 196 -12.43 22.37 14.49
C ALA A 196 -13.43 21.31 15.02
N VAL A 197 -13.07 20.02 15.03
CA VAL A 197 -13.96 18.96 15.53
C VAL A 197 -14.12 19.08 17.06
N HIS A 198 -15.36 19.11 17.52
CA HIS A 198 -15.66 19.15 18.95
C HIS A 198 -15.37 17.80 19.62
N LEU A 199 -14.39 17.78 20.53
CA LEU A 199 -13.99 16.60 21.28
C LEU A 199 -14.70 16.56 22.65
N GLN A 200 -14.96 15.34 23.13
CA GLN A 200 -15.53 15.10 24.46
C GLN A 200 -14.43 14.94 25.52
N PRO A 201 -14.76 15.02 26.82
CA PRO A 201 -13.78 14.81 27.88
C PRO A 201 -13.03 13.49 27.76
N GLY A 202 -11.69 13.53 27.83
CA GLY A 202 -10.83 12.36 27.68
C GLY A 202 -10.45 12.01 26.24
N GLN A 203 -10.93 12.75 25.26
CA GLN A 203 -10.54 12.60 23.86
C GLN A 203 -9.46 13.65 23.51
N HIS A 204 -8.43 13.19 22.82
CA HIS A 204 -7.34 14.06 22.37
C HIS A 204 -6.98 13.75 20.92
N VAL A 205 -6.75 14.80 20.14
CA VAL A 205 -6.31 14.71 18.74
C VAL A 205 -5.10 15.61 18.54
N GLU A 206 -4.01 15.02 18.11
CA GLU A 206 -2.81 15.72 17.63
C GLU A 206 -2.78 15.61 16.10
N VAL A 207 -2.60 16.73 15.43
CA VAL A 207 -2.49 16.81 13.97
C VAL A 207 -1.05 17.02 13.59
N ILE A 208 -0.53 16.19 12.68
CA ILE A 208 0.83 16.31 12.15
C ILE A 208 0.82 16.39 10.62
N GLY A 209 1.86 16.95 10.05
CA GLY A 209 2.13 16.87 8.61
C GLY A 209 2.57 15.48 8.14
N PRO A 210 2.75 15.29 6.82
CA PRO A 210 3.31 14.06 6.26
C PRO A 210 4.63 13.67 6.94
N THR A 211 4.81 12.37 7.19
CA THR A 211 5.94 11.86 7.95
C THR A 211 6.58 10.65 7.29
N SER A 212 7.92 10.55 7.39
CA SER A 212 8.67 9.34 7.03
C SER A 212 8.60 8.25 8.12
N GLN A 213 8.03 8.55 9.30
CA GLN A 213 7.92 7.62 10.43
C GLN A 213 6.58 6.86 10.47
N LEU A 214 5.87 6.77 9.34
CA LEU A 214 4.53 6.18 9.26
C LEU A 214 4.48 4.76 9.86
N ALA A 215 5.38 3.89 9.48
CA ALA A 215 5.43 2.50 9.98
C ALA A 215 5.62 2.45 11.51
N LYS A 216 6.45 3.35 12.08
CA LYS A 216 6.63 3.44 13.54
C LYS A 216 5.37 3.94 14.24
N ALA A 217 4.65 4.90 13.65
CA ALA A 217 3.37 5.37 14.19
C ALA A 217 2.33 4.23 14.17
N VAL A 218 2.29 3.44 13.10
CA VAL A 218 1.43 2.26 13.00
C VAL A 218 1.70 1.29 14.15
N VAL A 219 2.95 0.86 14.34
CA VAL A 219 3.26 -0.13 15.39
C VAL A 219 3.15 0.43 16.81
N ALA A 220 3.15 1.74 16.97
CA ALA A 220 2.95 2.40 18.27
C ALA A 220 1.46 2.55 18.65
N SER A 221 0.53 2.29 17.74
CA SER A 221 -0.90 2.53 17.90
C SER A 221 -1.68 1.26 18.24
N ASP A 222 -2.82 1.43 18.91
CA ASP A 222 -3.75 0.36 19.24
C ASP A 222 -4.80 0.14 18.15
N LEU A 223 -5.09 1.19 17.37
CA LEU A 223 -6.00 1.19 16.25
C LEU A 223 -5.44 2.10 15.15
N VAL A 224 -5.40 1.63 13.93
CA VAL A 224 -5.01 2.43 12.77
C VAL A 224 -6.18 2.57 11.82
N ILE A 225 -6.55 3.80 11.46
CA ILE A 225 -7.63 4.06 10.50
C ILE A 225 -7.02 4.61 9.22
N SER A 226 -7.31 3.97 8.10
CA SER A 226 -6.74 4.36 6.81
C SER A 226 -7.73 4.16 5.66
N ALA A 227 -7.41 4.77 4.52
CA ALA A 227 -8.11 4.44 3.28
C ALA A 227 -7.83 2.97 2.87
N SER A 228 -8.81 2.33 2.24
CA SER A 228 -8.70 0.95 1.75
C SER A 228 -7.92 0.90 0.42
N GLY A 229 -6.66 1.31 0.45
CA GLY A 229 -5.72 1.26 -0.67
C GLY A 229 -4.57 0.30 -0.40
N THR A 230 -3.47 0.43 -1.16
CA THR A 230 -2.29 -0.43 -1.05
C THR A 230 -1.62 -0.39 0.33
N SER A 231 -1.77 0.68 1.10
CA SER A 231 -1.30 0.77 2.49
C SER A 231 -1.96 -0.27 3.41
N THR A 232 -3.11 -0.81 3.03
CA THR A 232 -3.77 -1.89 3.79
C THR A 232 -2.82 -3.06 4.00
N TRP A 233 -2.07 -3.46 2.99
CA TRP A 233 -1.13 -4.58 3.07
C TRP A 233 0.04 -4.30 4.01
N GLU A 234 0.49 -3.04 4.07
CA GLU A 234 1.50 -2.60 5.04
C GLU A 234 0.98 -2.73 6.48
N LEU A 235 -0.28 -2.28 6.73
CA LEU A 235 -0.92 -2.40 8.04
C LEU A 235 -1.08 -3.86 8.47
N LEU A 236 -1.57 -4.73 7.59
CA LEU A 236 -1.76 -6.15 7.88
C LEU A 236 -0.41 -6.84 8.15
N CYS A 237 0.61 -6.54 7.35
CA CYS A 237 1.96 -7.07 7.55
C CYS A 237 2.54 -6.69 8.92
N LEU A 238 2.30 -5.46 9.37
CA LEU A 238 2.74 -4.99 10.68
C LEU A 238 1.91 -5.55 11.85
N GLY A 239 0.83 -6.27 11.55
CA GLY A 239 -0.11 -6.74 12.57
C GLY A 239 -0.84 -5.58 13.25
N ALA A 240 -1.16 -4.53 12.52
CA ALA A 240 -1.98 -3.43 13.02
C ALA A 240 -3.45 -3.84 13.12
N THR A 241 -4.15 -3.35 14.14
CA THR A 241 -5.62 -3.36 14.13
C THR A 241 -6.08 -2.31 13.10
N ALA A 242 -6.49 -2.74 11.94
CA ALA A 242 -6.85 -1.86 10.83
C ALA A 242 -8.34 -1.59 10.75
N GLY A 243 -8.72 -0.30 10.80
CA GLY A 243 -10.02 0.22 10.42
C GLY A 243 -9.94 0.84 9.03
N LEU A 244 -10.70 0.35 8.07
CA LEU A 244 -10.63 0.78 6.69
C LEU A 244 -11.81 1.68 6.32
N VAL A 245 -11.50 2.76 5.60
CA VAL A 245 -12.49 3.64 4.97
C VAL A 245 -12.39 3.49 3.46
N CYS A 246 -13.50 3.18 2.80
CA CYS A 246 -13.58 3.22 1.34
C CYS A 246 -13.75 4.68 0.90
N VAL A 247 -12.72 5.26 0.30
CA VAL A 247 -12.73 6.71 -0.05
C VAL A 247 -13.11 6.96 -1.51
N VAL A 248 -12.98 5.95 -2.39
CA VAL A 248 -13.30 6.01 -3.83
C VAL A 248 -13.80 4.67 -4.35
N ASP A 249 -14.56 4.70 -5.43
CA ASP A 249 -15.26 3.53 -5.97
C ASP A 249 -14.35 2.38 -6.38
N ASN A 250 -13.15 2.66 -6.86
CA ASN A 250 -12.18 1.62 -7.23
C ASN A 250 -11.64 0.84 -6.02
N GLN A 251 -11.87 1.31 -4.80
CA GLN A 251 -11.49 0.62 -3.56
C GLN A 251 -12.57 -0.33 -3.03
N VAL A 252 -13.80 -0.26 -3.52
CA VAL A 252 -14.96 -1.00 -2.96
C VAL A 252 -14.67 -2.49 -2.90
N MET A 253 -14.24 -3.09 -3.99
CA MET A 253 -13.98 -4.54 -4.04
C MET A 253 -12.86 -4.96 -3.07
N GLY A 254 -11.76 -4.23 -3.03
CA GLY A 254 -10.64 -4.48 -2.10
C GLY A 254 -11.07 -4.30 -0.64
N TYR A 255 -11.86 -3.27 -0.36
CA TYR A 255 -12.44 -3.01 0.95
C TYR A 255 -13.32 -4.16 1.43
N GLU A 256 -14.31 -4.56 0.63
CA GLU A 256 -15.25 -5.65 0.97
C GLU A 256 -14.51 -6.98 1.16
N ARG A 257 -13.61 -7.32 0.25
CA ARG A 257 -12.80 -8.55 0.35
C ARG A 257 -11.94 -8.56 1.61
N THR A 258 -11.27 -7.44 1.92
CA THR A 258 -10.41 -7.37 3.11
C THR A 258 -11.21 -7.49 4.40
N VAL A 259 -12.33 -6.78 4.51
CA VAL A 259 -13.23 -6.87 5.67
C VAL A 259 -13.78 -8.29 5.83
N ALA A 260 -14.15 -8.95 4.74
CA ALA A 260 -14.66 -10.33 4.77
C ALA A 260 -13.65 -11.35 5.30
N THR A 261 -12.34 -11.08 5.24
CA THR A 261 -11.32 -11.96 5.85
C THR A 261 -11.31 -11.92 7.38
N GLY A 262 -11.89 -10.89 7.98
CA GLY A 262 -11.77 -10.62 9.42
C GLY A 262 -10.39 -10.11 9.86
N ALA A 263 -9.54 -9.69 8.91
CA ALA A 263 -8.22 -9.10 9.17
C ALA A 263 -8.27 -7.58 9.37
N ALA A 264 -9.37 -6.95 8.98
CA ALA A 264 -9.62 -5.53 9.18
C ALA A 264 -11.11 -5.29 9.43
N VAL A 265 -11.45 -4.14 9.98
CA VAL A 265 -12.84 -3.70 10.18
C VAL A 265 -13.19 -2.64 9.15
N GLY A 266 -14.38 -2.76 8.57
CA GLY A 266 -14.94 -1.73 7.72
C GLY A 266 -15.53 -0.58 8.55
N VAL A 267 -14.89 0.58 8.49
CA VAL A 267 -15.40 1.81 9.15
C VAL A 267 -16.54 2.42 8.35
N GLY A 268 -16.54 2.22 7.03
CA GLY A 268 -17.61 2.65 6.13
C GLY A 268 -17.09 3.25 4.83
N VAL A 269 -18.02 3.74 4.02
CA VAL A 269 -17.73 4.50 2.81
C VAL A 269 -17.68 5.99 3.17
N LEU A 270 -16.76 6.74 2.60
CA LEU A 270 -16.55 8.15 2.96
C LEU A 270 -17.80 9.02 2.74
N SER A 271 -18.59 8.74 1.70
CA SER A 271 -19.86 9.45 1.47
C SER A 271 -20.83 9.32 2.66
N ASP A 272 -20.87 8.14 3.27
CA ASP A 272 -21.77 7.87 4.40
C ASP A 272 -21.23 8.54 5.67
N LEU A 273 -19.91 8.51 5.90
CA LEU A 273 -19.27 9.23 7.01
C LEU A 273 -19.51 10.74 6.90
N LYS A 274 -19.52 11.29 5.68
CA LYS A 274 -19.82 12.70 5.41
C LYS A 274 -21.29 13.05 5.72
N ALA A 275 -22.20 12.12 5.48
CA ALA A 275 -23.62 12.31 5.72
C ALA A 275 -23.98 12.17 7.22
N ASP A 276 -23.47 11.11 7.86
CA ASP A 276 -23.68 10.83 9.28
C ASP A 276 -22.54 9.96 9.86
N PRO A 277 -21.72 10.47 10.79
CA PRO A 277 -20.63 9.73 11.39
C PRO A 277 -21.07 8.65 12.40
N SER A 278 -22.36 8.54 12.74
CA SER A 278 -22.85 7.68 13.83
C SER A 278 -22.66 6.19 13.54
N ALA A 279 -22.83 5.78 12.29
CA ALA A 279 -22.61 4.39 11.88
C ALA A 279 -21.11 3.99 12.05
N ALA A 280 -20.19 4.87 11.63
CA ALA A 280 -18.76 4.65 11.84
C ALA A 280 -18.40 4.67 13.34
N ALA A 281 -19.01 5.56 14.12
CA ALA A 281 -18.83 5.60 15.59
C ALA A 281 -19.28 4.28 16.26
N ALA A 282 -20.37 3.67 15.80
CA ALA A 282 -20.85 2.39 16.31
C ALA A 282 -19.85 1.24 16.05
N VAL A 283 -19.06 1.33 14.99
CA VAL A 283 -17.98 0.38 14.68
C VAL A 283 -16.72 0.68 15.51
N LEU A 284 -16.33 1.95 15.60
CA LEU A 284 -15.09 2.36 16.26
C LEU A 284 -15.17 2.26 17.79
N GLY A 285 -16.33 2.53 18.40
CA GLY A 285 -16.50 2.51 19.87
C GLY A 285 -16.10 1.17 20.51
N PRO A 286 -16.63 0.02 20.06
CA PRO A 286 -16.19 -1.29 20.53
C PRO A 286 -14.70 -1.54 20.34
N LEU A 287 -14.12 -1.15 19.21
CA LEU A 287 -12.68 -1.32 18.96
C LEU A 287 -11.81 -0.52 19.94
N LEU A 288 -12.23 0.66 20.34
CA LEU A 288 -11.53 1.44 21.35
C LEU A 288 -11.58 0.78 22.73
N GLN A 289 -12.65 0.04 23.05
CA GLN A 289 -12.90 -0.54 24.37
C GLN A 289 -12.44 -1.99 24.52
N ASP A 290 -12.30 -2.74 23.41
CA ASP A 290 -11.99 -4.17 23.45
C ASP A 290 -10.57 -4.48 22.91
N PRO A 291 -9.56 -4.59 23.79
CA PRO A 291 -8.21 -4.95 23.39
C PRO A 291 -8.10 -6.40 22.86
N ALA A 292 -9.01 -7.31 23.25
CA ALA A 292 -9.00 -8.68 22.75
C ALA A 292 -9.45 -8.74 21.29
N GLU A 293 -10.49 -7.97 20.91
CA GLU A 293 -10.90 -7.87 19.51
C GLU A 293 -9.83 -7.19 18.65
N ARG A 294 -9.18 -6.13 19.17
CA ARG A 294 -8.03 -5.55 18.46
C ARG A 294 -6.92 -6.56 18.19
N ALA A 295 -6.56 -7.36 19.19
CA ALA A 295 -5.52 -8.37 19.01
C ALA A 295 -5.94 -9.49 18.07
N ARG A 296 -7.21 -9.87 18.05
CA ARG A 296 -7.75 -10.86 17.09
C ARG A 296 -7.61 -10.36 15.64
N LEU A 297 -8.00 -9.12 15.37
CA LEU A 297 -7.86 -8.49 14.05
C LEU A 297 -6.39 -8.38 13.64
N ALA A 298 -5.55 -7.90 14.55
CA ALA A 298 -4.10 -7.77 14.35
C ALA A 298 -3.45 -9.12 13.99
N ALA A 299 -3.80 -10.18 14.71
CA ALA A 299 -3.30 -11.53 14.45
C ALA A 299 -3.77 -12.06 13.09
N ALA A 300 -5.03 -11.83 12.72
CA ALA A 300 -5.56 -12.24 11.43
C ALA A 300 -4.84 -11.53 10.27
N GLY A 301 -4.61 -10.21 10.38
CA GLY A 301 -3.85 -9.44 9.39
C GLY A 301 -2.41 -9.90 9.26
N TRP A 302 -1.73 -10.10 10.40
CA TRP A 302 -0.36 -10.59 10.45
C TRP A 302 -0.19 -11.97 9.78
N GLN A 303 -1.17 -12.86 9.93
CA GLN A 303 -1.16 -14.18 9.28
C GLN A 303 -1.45 -14.07 7.77
N LEU A 304 -2.26 -13.11 7.36
CA LEU A 304 -2.69 -12.94 5.98
C LEU A 304 -1.58 -12.39 5.08
N VAL A 305 -0.71 -11.51 5.61
CA VAL A 305 0.40 -10.90 4.85
C VAL A 305 1.73 -11.23 5.53
N ASP A 306 2.46 -12.19 4.99
CA ASP A 306 3.68 -12.74 5.59
C ASP A 306 4.95 -11.91 5.37
N GLY A 307 4.90 -10.91 4.47
CA GLY A 307 6.03 -10.05 4.15
C GLY A 307 7.07 -10.67 3.20
N GLN A 308 6.81 -11.85 2.62
CA GLN A 308 7.75 -12.53 1.73
C GLN A 308 7.48 -12.29 0.24
N GLY A 309 6.47 -11.49 -0.10
CA GLY A 309 6.02 -11.33 -1.48
C GLY A 309 7.11 -10.83 -2.43
N ARG A 310 7.88 -9.81 -2.07
CA ARG A 310 8.99 -9.30 -2.90
C ARG A 310 10.09 -10.33 -3.13
N VAL A 311 10.33 -11.23 -2.16
CA VAL A 311 11.31 -12.32 -2.27
C VAL A 311 10.82 -13.31 -3.33
N ARG A 312 9.55 -13.74 -3.25
CA ARG A 312 8.93 -14.66 -4.23
C ARG A 312 8.93 -14.06 -5.64
N VAL A 313 8.56 -12.79 -5.77
CA VAL A 313 8.57 -12.10 -7.08
C VAL A 313 9.99 -12.05 -7.65
N ALA A 314 10.98 -11.71 -6.84
CA ALA A 314 12.37 -11.68 -7.27
C ALA A 314 12.88 -13.09 -7.64
N ASP A 315 12.50 -14.15 -6.91
CA ASP A 315 12.86 -15.53 -7.25
C ASP A 315 12.39 -15.88 -8.68
N HIS A 316 11.14 -15.61 -9.01
CA HIS A 316 10.60 -15.85 -10.35
C HIS A 316 11.31 -15.03 -11.43
N LEU A 317 11.68 -13.77 -11.14
CA LEU A 317 12.42 -12.94 -12.09
C LEU A 317 13.84 -13.50 -12.34
N PHE A 318 14.54 -13.93 -11.29
CA PHE A 318 15.87 -14.55 -11.43
C PHE A 318 15.81 -15.91 -12.13
N GLU A 319 14.77 -16.71 -11.89
CA GLU A 319 14.53 -17.96 -12.63
C GLU A 319 14.29 -17.70 -14.12
N LEU A 320 13.55 -16.66 -14.48
CA LEU A 320 13.34 -16.25 -15.87
C LEU A 320 14.67 -15.86 -16.52
N LEU A 321 15.48 -15.04 -15.84
CA LEU A 321 16.80 -14.63 -16.34
C LEU A 321 17.73 -15.83 -16.56
N ALA A 322 17.73 -16.81 -15.67
CA ALA A 322 18.56 -18.01 -15.79
C ALA A 322 18.18 -18.90 -16.98
N ARG A 323 16.97 -18.80 -17.51
CA ARG A 323 16.53 -19.56 -18.70
C ARG A 323 16.85 -18.85 -20.03
N THR A 324 17.13 -17.54 -19.96
CA THR A 324 17.38 -16.70 -21.14
C THR A 324 18.87 -16.47 -21.40
N THR A 325 19.74 -16.83 -20.47
CA THR A 325 21.20 -16.87 -20.60
C THR A 325 21.68 -18.25 -20.99
#